data_48fa57c39642148036da7b66b41092a1
#
_entry.id   48fa57c39642148036da7b66b41092a1
#
_cell.length_a   1.000
_cell.length_b   1.000
_cell.length_c   1.000
_cell.angle_alpha   90.00
_cell.angle_beta   90.00
_cell.angle_gamma   90.00
#
_symmetry.space_group_name_H-M   'P 1'
#
loop_
_entity.id
_entity.type
_entity.pdbx_description
1 polymer ?
#
loop_
_entity_poly.entity_id
_entity_poly.type
_entity_poly.pdbx_seq_one_letter_code
_entity_poly.pdbx_strand_id
1 'polypeptide(L)'
;MGAALATMPFFAACSDEENEVIDPDPETPTLEDQWKNADTVTWPADTVVNLTDHYTVPEGKTLIIEEGVQIIASTEGVGTNLLPIEFTVNGNLYCLGTEAKPVLFSVPESERTEANTFAGLWGGIVAGASCEEMLLDHTIIEYTGGDVLEGAPAANAGYYEAGDDAYPQITTNNVNGRYVIMNSILRNGVSDAIYMMGGNAIIMNNLFVANGETGEEAVNVKSGCAVDVAGNVMFAPNTNGLKLSSSDQSDVRSQARIQAYNNTMINAGWRRDSDKGGSIYAEENVRVHVYNNLMVNCKFRAQTPSLDNLANVEGGYDNVNSVIDYNYYASGAQEVDPNYVYEQGINYSWEGYNYDHDDYYDGVVDANSIIATENDSKDPMFVNFDINATPLTSYVYNDNWDFHLQAGSPALTGGYGAGASDMAPLFGTTGLTINGTAYKSPAPQAYFGAYGAE
;
A
#
# COMPACT_ATOMS: atom_id res chain seq x y z
N MET A 1 -20.81 -19.17 32.59
CA MET A 1 -20.00 -20.23 33.24
C MET A 1 -18.56 -19.83 32.95
N GLY A 2 -17.78 -19.58 33.98
CA GLY A 2 -16.57 -18.80 33.97
C GLY A 2 -15.35 -19.49 33.33
N ALA A 3 -14.58 -18.70 32.63
CA ALA A 3 -13.25 -19.05 32.23
C ALA A 3 -12.31 -18.72 33.40
N ALA A 4 -11.49 -19.67 33.79
CA ALA A 4 -10.57 -19.55 34.92
C ALA A 4 -9.25 -18.90 34.42
N LEU A 5 -8.91 -17.74 34.98
CA LEU A 5 -7.56 -17.20 34.97
C LEU A 5 -6.67 -18.10 35.86
N ALA A 6 -5.60 -18.64 35.28
CA ALA A 6 -4.55 -19.28 36.05
C ALA A 6 -3.54 -18.23 36.53
N THR A 7 -3.62 -17.88 37.81
CA THR A 7 -2.57 -17.10 38.50
C THR A 7 -1.53 -18.08 39.02
N MET A 8 -0.25 -17.86 38.67
CA MET A 8 0.88 -18.57 39.27
C MET A 8 1.24 -17.91 40.64
N PRO A 9 1.47 -18.69 41.69
CA PRO A 9 1.92 -18.15 42.95
C PRO A 9 3.45 -18.05 43.01
N PHE A 10 3.93 -16.92 43.51
CA PHE A 10 5.30 -16.75 44.01
C PHE A 10 5.47 -17.55 45.32
N PHE A 11 6.44 -18.41 45.37
CA PHE A 11 6.95 -18.95 46.63
C PHE A 11 8.39 -18.47 46.86
N ALA A 12 8.59 -17.73 47.92
CA ALA A 12 9.90 -17.51 48.51
C ALA A 12 10.11 -18.55 49.63
N ALA A 13 11.19 -19.29 49.57
CA ALA A 13 11.69 -20.05 50.71
C ALA A 13 13.23 -20.02 50.72
N CYS A 14 13.79 -19.59 51.84
CA CYS A 14 15.21 -19.72 52.16
C CYS A 14 15.49 -21.11 52.73
N SER A 15 16.68 -21.60 52.43
CA SER A 15 17.71 -22.21 53.28
C SER A 15 18.24 -23.59 52.83
N ASP A 16 19.56 -23.60 52.79
CA ASP A 16 20.54 -24.67 53.02
C ASP A 16 20.92 -25.63 51.88
N GLU A 17 22.12 -25.39 51.48
CA GLU A 17 23.23 -26.23 50.97
C GLU A 17 22.95 -27.71 50.66
N GLU A 18 22.82 -27.99 49.35
CA GLU A 18 23.48 -29.15 48.69
C GLU A 18 23.63 -28.79 47.20
N ASN A 19 24.81 -29.05 46.61
CA ASN A 19 25.11 -28.82 45.19
C ASN A 19 24.21 -29.73 44.30
N GLU A 20 22.97 -29.31 44.08
CA GLU A 20 22.19 -29.82 42.96
C GLU A 20 22.62 -29.04 41.71
N VAL A 21 23.06 -29.78 40.69
CA VAL A 21 23.17 -29.27 39.32
C VAL A 21 21.76 -28.81 38.92
N ILE A 22 21.55 -27.49 39.01
CA ILE A 22 20.32 -26.90 38.50
C ILE A 22 20.36 -27.10 36.99
N ASP A 23 19.54 -28.03 36.46
CA ASP A 23 19.18 -28.05 35.06
C ASP A 23 18.73 -26.64 34.67
N PRO A 24 19.21 -26.05 33.57
CA PRO A 24 18.76 -24.72 33.17
C PRO A 24 17.24 -24.78 33.05
N ASP A 25 16.58 -23.81 33.69
CA ASP A 25 15.15 -23.58 33.60
C ASP A 25 14.70 -23.73 32.13
N PRO A 26 13.68 -24.52 31.82
CA PRO A 26 13.25 -24.68 30.45
C PRO A 26 12.97 -23.29 29.88
N GLU A 27 13.76 -22.90 28.86
CA GLU A 27 13.64 -21.62 28.20
C GLU A 27 12.15 -21.39 27.84
N THR A 28 11.64 -20.22 28.19
CA THR A 28 10.27 -19.87 27.81
C THR A 28 10.15 -19.99 26.29
N PRO A 29 9.19 -20.79 25.76
CA PRO A 29 9.06 -21.00 24.32
C PRO A 29 8.98 -19.66 23.59
N THR A 30 9.83 -19.47 22.61
CA THR A 30 9.80 -18.28 21.75
C THR A 30 8.70 -18.41 20.69
N LEU A 31 8.30 -17.31 20.07
CA LEU A 31 7.35 -17.35 18.93
C LEU A 31 7.87 -18.23 17.78
N GLU A 32 9.18 -18.35 17.61
CA GLU A 32 9.79 -19.20 16.59
C GLU A 32 9.69 -20.70 16.92
N ASP A 33 9.56 -21.07 18.20
CA ASP A 33 9.43 -22.46 18.60
C ASP A 33 8.14 -23.12 18.06
N GLN A 34 7.14 -22.34 17.73
CA GLN A 34 5.90 -22.81 17.11
C GLN A 34 6.14 -23.53 15.78
N TRP A 35 7.23 -23.20 15.06
CA TRP A 35 7.57 -23.78 13.77
C TRP A 35 8.29 -25.14 13.85
N LYS A 36 8.78 -25.53 15.02
CA LYS A 36 9.58 -26.77 15.19
C LYS A 36 8.81 -28.03 14.78
N ASN A 37 7.47 -28.03 14.97
CA ASN A 37 6.65 -29.21 14.75
C ASN A 37 5.40 -28.92 13.91
N ALA A 38 5.29 -27.75 13.29
CA ALA A 38 4.13 -27.33 12.52
C ALA A 38 4.52 -26.77 11.15
N ASP A 39 3.79 -27.15 10.11
CA ASP A 39 3.87 -26.52 8.79
C ASP A 39 2.89 -25.36 8.66
N THR A 40 1.83 -25.39 9.47
CA THR A 40 0.86 -24.31 9.59
C THR A 40 0.69 -23.92 11.04
N VAL A 41 0.78 -22.64 11.32
CA VAL A 41 0.53 -22.02 12.63
C VAL A 41 -0.67 -21.11 12.49
N THR A 42 -1.54 -21.13 13.48
CA THR A 42 -2.69 -20.20 13.56
C THR A 42 -2.57 -19.37 14.82
N TRP A 43 -2.60 -18.06 14.68
CA TRP A 43 -2.82 -17.15 15.79
C TRP A 43 -4.33 -16.95 15.95
N PRO A 44 -4.91 -17.44 17.05
CA PRO A 44 -6.36 -17.49 17.19
C PRO A 44 -6.95 -16.10 17.43
N ALA A 45 -8.22 -15.96 17.07
CA ALA A 45 -8.96 -14.71 17.15
C ALA A 45 -8.82 -14.00 18.51
N ASP A 46 -8.81 -12.66 18.44
CA ASP A 46 -8.72 -11.76 19.62
C ASP A 46 -7.44 -11.95 20.46
N THR A 47 -6.36 -12.52 19.91
CA THR A 47 -5.06 -12.71 20.57
C THR A 47 -4.20 -11.45 20.42
N VAL A 48 -3.41 -11.12 21.45
CA VAL A 48 -2.35 -10.11 21.37
C VAL A 48 -0.99 -10.80 21.30
N VAL A 49 -0.23 -10.50 20.23
CA VAL A 49 1.12 -11.01 20.00
C VAL A 49 2.09 -9.85 20.11
N ASN A 50 2.96 -9.87 21.12
CA ASN A 50 3.98 -8.85 21.28
C ASN A 50 5.28 -9.29 20.62
N LEU A 51 5.78 -8.48 19.68
CA LEU A 51 7.06 -8.69 19.03
C LEU A 51 8.13 -7.88 19.75
N THR A 52 9.10 -8.56 20.33
CA THR A 52 10.28 -7.96 20.97
C THR A 52 11.56 -8.19 20.17
N ASP A 53 11.45 -8.94 19.07
CA ASP A 53 12.52 -9.24 18.12
C ASP A 53 11.90 -9.31 16.71
N HIS A 54 12.73 -9.41 15.68
CA HIS A 54 12.27 -9.71 14.33
C HIS A 54 11.47 -11.01 14.33
N TYR A 55 10.44 -11.08 13.51
CA TYR A 55 9.66 -12.31 13.37
C TYR A 55 9.71 -12.81 11.93
N THR A 56 9.89 -14.12 11.77
CA THR A 56 9.96 -14.74 10.44
C THR A 56 8.94 -15.87 10.31
N VAL A 57 8.12 -15.81 9.27
CA VAL A 57 7.39 -16.98 8.75
C VAL A 57 8.34 -17.74 7.84
N PRO A 58 8.81 -18.95 8.22
CA PRO A 58 9.84 -19.66 7.45
C PRO A 58 9.32 -20.11 6.08
N GLU A 59 10.25 -20.30 5.13
CA GLU A 59 9.97 -20.87 3.81
C GLU A 59 9.20 -22.20 3.91
N GLY A 60 8.19 -22.38 3.08
CA GLY A 60 7.33 -23.57 3.06
C GLY A 60 6.37 -23.69 4.24
N LYS A 61 6.34 -22.73 5.14
CA LYS A 61 5.39 -22.67 6.26
C LYS A 61 4.26 -21.69 5.97
N THR A 62 3.18 -21.81 6.72
CA THR A 62 2.00 -20.93 6.59
C THR A 62 1.60 -20.38 7.95
N LEU A 63 1.51 -19.06 8.06
CA LEU A 63 0.91 -18.38 9.19
C LEU A 63 -0.50 -17.92 8.84
N ILE A 64 -1.46 -18.31 9.66
CA ILE A 64 -2.84 -17.84 9.61
C ILE A 64 -3.07 -16.94 10.83
N ILE A 65 -3.53 -15.73 10.58
CA ILE A 65 -3.87 -14.75 11.62
C ILE A 65 -5.37 -14.51 11.55
N GLU A 66 -6.08 -14.92 12.59
CA GLU A 66 -7.53 -14.81 12.64
C GLU A 66 -7.99 -13.39 13.01
N GLU A 67 -9.28 -13.13 12.92
CA GLU A 67 -9.90 -11.84 13.19
C GLU A 67 -9.57 -11.26 14.57
N GLY A 68 -9.35 -9.96 14.64
CA GLY A 68 -9.12 -9.25 15.91
C GLY A 68 -7.74 -9.49 16.55
N VAL A 69 -6.86 -10.26 15.90
CA VAL A 69 -5.49 -10.43 16.40
C VAL A 69 -4.74 -9.11 16.31
N GLN A 70 -4.01 -8.75 17.37
CA GLN A 70 -3.16 -7.57 17.43
C GLN A 70 -1.68 -7.98 17.52
N ILE A 71 -0.91 -7.56 16.55
CA ILE A 71 0.55 -7.74 16.49
C ILE A 71 1.19 -6.42 16.90
N ILE A 72 1.82 -6.39 18.06
CA ILE A 72 2.36 -5.18 18.68
C ILE A 72 3.89 -5.25 18.66
N ALA A 73 4.49 -4.46 17.78
CA ALA A 73 5.95 -4.35 17.70
C ALA A 73 6.49 -3.44 18.79
N SER A 74 7.55 -3.87 19.50
CA SER A 74 8.28 -3.01 20.43
C SER A 74 8.97 -1.88 19.66
N THR A 75 8.97 -0.70 20.24
CA THR A 75 9.64 0.49 19.70
C THR A 75 11.07 0.67 20.20
N GLU A 76 11.55 -0.26 21.04
CA GLU A 76 12.90 -0.19 21.62
C GLU A 76 14.00 -0.63 20.65
N GLY A 77 13.61 -1.29 19.54
CA GLY A 77 14.54 -1.85 18.56
C GLY A 77 15.23 -3.14 19.02
N VAL A 78 15.86 -3.84 18.08
CA VAL A 78 16.48 -5.15 18.27
C VAL A 78 18.00 -5.03 18.34
N GLY A 79 18.59 -5.70 19.32
CA GLY A 79 20.04 -5.80 19.50
C GLY A 79 20.71 -4.47 19.83
N THR A 80 22.04 -4.43 19.67
CA THR A 80 22.86 -3.26 20.04
C THR A 80 22.70 -2.10 19.06
N ASN A 81 22.25 -2.38 17.84
CA ASN A 81 22.03 -1.38 16.79
C ASN A 81 20.62 -0.81 16.82
N LEU A 82 19.77 -1.29 17.74
CA LEU A 82 18.37 -0.86 17.89
C LEU A 82 17.60 -0.95 16.56
N LEU A 83 17.73 -2.09 15.85
CA LEU A 83 17.10 -2.31 14.56
C LEU A 83 15.58 -2.25 14.70
N PRO A 84 14.86 -1.51 13.84
CA PRO A 84 13.40 -1.56 13.79
C PRO A 84 12.92 -2.99 13.56
N ILE A 85 11.92 -3.44 14.32
CA ILE A 85 11.39 -4.80 14.18
C ILE A 85 10.84 -5.00 12.77
N GLU A 86 11.29 -6.06 12.11
CA GLU A 86 10.79 -6.51 10.79
C GLU A 86 9.94 -7.76 10.94
N PHE A 87 8.81 -7.80 10.22
CA PHE A 87 7.98 -8.98 10.05
C PHE A 87 8.24 -9.60 8.68
N THR A 88 9.14 -10.59 8.64
CA THR A 88 9.58 -11.25 7.41
C THR A 88 8.64 -12.42 7.07
N VAL A 89 8.21 -12.51 5.82
CA VAL A 89 7.37 -13.60 5.31
C VAL A 89 8.14 -14.32 4.18
N ASN A 90 8.82 -15.40 4.53
CA ASN A 90 9.47 -16.30 3.55
C ASN A 90 8.55 -17.47 3.18
N GLY A 91 7.56 -17.77 3.99
CA GLY A 91 6.47 -18.71 3.72
C GLY A 91 5.22 -18.00 3.23
N ASN A 92 4.05 -18.47 3.66
CA ASN A 92 2.75 -17.87 3.34
C ASN A 92 2.15 -17.15 4.55
N LEU A 93 1.44 -16.04 4.31
CA LEU A 93 0.74 -15.28 5.34
C LEU A 93 -0.73 -15.07 4.95
N TYR A 94 -1.65 -15.43 5.82
CA TYR A 94 -3.06 -15.15 5.65
C TYR A 94 -3.62 -14.41 6.87
N CYS A 95 -3.88 -13.12 6.72
CA CYS A 95 -4.62 -12.31 7.68
C CYS A 95 -6.09 -12.34 7.31
N LEU A 96 -6.91 -12.91 8.18
CA LEU A 96 -8.33 -13.15 7.97
C LEU A 96 -9.15 -12.26 8.92
N GLY A 97 -8.96 -10.96 8.83
CA GLY A 97 -9.73 -9.99 9.58
C GLY A 97 -11.17 -9.86 9.07
N THR A 98 -11.95 -9.11 9.79
CA THR A 98 -13.29 -8.69 9.40
C THR A 98 -13.43 -7.18 9.64
N GLU A 99 -14.44 -6.55 9.04
CA GLU A 99 -14.71 -5.12 9.26
C GLU A 99 -14.87 -4.81 10.76
N ALA A 100 -15.57 -5.67 11.49
CA ALA A 100 -15.80 -5.51 12.93
C ALA A 100 -14.57 -5.84 13.80
N LYS A 101 -13.66 -6.68 13.28
CA LYS A 101 -12.48 -7.18 13.98
C LYS A 101 -11.30 -7.30 13.03
N PRO A 102 -10.70 -6.18 12.61
CA PRO A 102 -9.54 -6.21 11.76
C PRO A 102 -8.33 -6.85 12.46
N VAL A 103 -7.42 -7.42 11.68
CA VAL A 103 -6.08 -7.74 12.16
C VAL A 103 -5.28 -6.45 12.27
N LEU A 104 -4.54 -6.26 13.36
CA LEU A 104 -3.79 -5.03 13.60
C LEU A 104 -2.28 -5.32 13.69
N PHE A 105 -1.49 -4.66 12.86
CA PHE A 105 -0.04 -4.53 13.00
C PHE A 105 0.28 -3.11 13.43
N SER A 106 0.77 -2.93 14.64
CA SER A 106 0.99 -1.61 15.23
C SER A 106 2.05 -1.64 16.33
N VAL A 107 2.13 -0.56 17.08
CA VAL A 107 2.99 -0.35 18.23
C VAL A 107 2.15 -0.28 19.52
N PRO A 108 2.77 -0.21 20.73
CA PRO A 108 2.03 -0.03 21.98
C PRO A 108 1.05 1.16 21.90
N GLU A 109 -0.12 1.01 22.51
CA GLU A 109 -1.20 2.02 22.44
C GLU A 109 -0.74 3.42 22.86
N SER A 110 0.17 3.50 23.86
CA SER A 110 0.75 4.77 24.32
C SER A 110 1.54 5.51 23.23
N GLU A 111 2.04 4.80 22.22
CA GLU A 111 2.81 5.36 21.11
C GLU A 111 1.95 5.72 19.89
N ARG A 112 0.68 5.31 19.87
CA ARG A 112 -0.25 5.57 18.76
C ARG A 112 -0.79 7.00 18.85
N THR A 113 0.05 7.96 18.56
CA THR A 113 -0.28 9.39 18.65
C THR A 113 -0.08 10.09 17.32
N GLU A 114 -0.74 11.22 17.10
CA GLU A 114 -0.54 12.05 15.92
C GLU A 114 0.92 12.53 15.80
N ALA A 115 1.59 12.78 16.94
CA ALA A 115 2.98 13.19 16.95
C ALA A 115 3.95 12.10 16.41
N ASN A 116 3.52 10.85 16.42
CA ASN A 116 4.29 9.71 15.93
C ASN A 116 3.91 9.27 14.51
N THR A 117 3.07 10.03 13.80
CA THR A 117 2.59 9.68 12.46
C THR A 117 3.71 9.29 11.50
N PHE A 118 4.85 9.98 11.56
CA PHE A 118 6.02 9.72 10.71
C PHE A 118 7.26 9.39 11.54
N ALA A 119 7.11 8.74 12.69
CA ALA A 119 8.24 8.44 13.57
C ALA A 119 8.97 7.13 13.22
N GLY A 120 8.44 6.31 12.32
CA GLY A 120 9.09 5.06 11.88
C GLY A 120 9.36 4.10 13.04
N LEU A 121 8.34 3.84 13.87
CA LEU A 121 8.53 3.17 15.16
C LEU A 121 8.84 1.67 15.06
N TRP A 122 8.57 1.05 13.91
CA TRP A 122 8.96 -0.32 13.57
C TRP A 122 9.17 -0.42 12.05
N GLY A 123 9.68 -1.54 11.56
CA GLY A 123 9.95 -1.73 10.15
C GLY A 123 8.66 -1.81 9.31
N GLY A 124 8.24 -3.00 9.02
CA GLY A 124 7.07 -3.31 8.19
C GLY A 124 6.99 -4.79 7.91
N ILE A 125 6.14 -5.17 6.95
CA ILE A 125 5.97 -6.55 6.47
C ILE A 125 6.80 -6.73 5.20
N VAL A 126 7.77 -7.65 5.21
CA VAL A 126 8.64 -7.96 4.08
C VAL A 126 8.36 -9.36 3.57
N ALA A 127 7.62 -9.49 2.47
CA ALA A 127 7.46 -10.75 1.76
C ALA A 127 8.72 -11.02 0.93
N GLY A 128 9.48 -12.03 1.37
CA GLY A 128 10.76 -12.44 0.79
C GLY A 128 10.61 -13.12 -0.57
N ALA A 129 11.75 -13.45 -1.18
CA ALA A 129 11.80 -14.07 -2.52
C ALA A 129 11.18 -15.49 -2.58
N SER A 130 10.95 -16.15 -1.45
CA SER A 130 10.28 -17.45 -1.36
C SER A 130 8.82 -17.38 -0.89
N CYS A 131 8.28 -16.17 -0.60
CA CYS A 131 6.88 -16.00 -0.24
C CYS A 131 5.99 -16.26 -1.46
N GLU A 132 5.25 -17.36 -1.44
CA GLU A 132 4.39 -17.76 -2.56
C GLU A 132 3.02 -17.08 -2.52
N GLU A 133 2.45 -16.93 -1.32
CA GLU A 133 1.12 -16.37 -1.15
C GLU A 133 1.02 -15.45 0.07
N MET A 134 0.38 -14.30 -0.11
CA MET A 134 0.01 -13.41 0.99
C MET A 134 -1.41 -12.87 0.79
N LEU A 135 -2.26 -13.02 1.81
CA LEU A 135 -3.58 -12.40 1.90
C LEU A 135 -3.62 -11.49 3.11
N LEU A 136 -3.91 -10.22 2.88
CA LEU A 136 -4.25 -9.26 3.92
C LEU A 136 -5.69 -8.82 3.67
N ASP A 137 -6.63 -9.35 4.44
CA ASP A 137 -8.04 -8.98 4.38
C ASP A 137 -8.44 -8.32 5.69
N HIS A 138 -9.02 -7.13 5.63
CA HIS A 138 -9.36 -6.30 6.80
C HIS A 138 -8.20 -6.20 7.80
N THR A 139 -7.05 -5.71 7.30
CA THR A 139 -5.82 -5.57 8.08
C THR A 139 -5.46 -4.08 8.22
N ILE A 140 -5.12 -3.65 9.43
CA ILE A 140 -4.61 -2.31 9.71
C ILE A 140 -3.11 -2.41 9.91
N ILE A 141 -2.33 -1.60 9.17
CA ILE A 141 -0.87 -1.50 9.30
C ILE A 141 -0.53 -0.03 9.53
N GLU A 142 0.16 0.25 10.63
CA GLU A 142 0.42 1.63 11.03
C GLU A 142 1.74 1.81 11.78
N TYR A 143 2.28 3.05 11.79
CA TYR A 143 3.50 3.50 12.46
C TYR A 143 4.78 2.79 11.99
N THR A 144 4.81 2.36 10.74
CA THR A 144 5.95 1.72 10.07
C THR A 144 6.97 2.72 9.54
N GLY A 145 8.05 2.22 8.98
CA GLY A 145 9.01 3.04 8.25
C GLY A 145 10.25 3.39 9.07
N GLY A 146 10.60 2.54 10.03
CA GLY A 146 11.92 2.64 10.63
C GLY A 146 13.03 2.47 9.60
N ASP A 147 14.21 3.03 9.86
CA ASP A 147 15.35 2.96 8.93
C ASP A 147 15.83 1.52 8.73
N VAL A 148 16.19 1.18 7.50
CA VAL A 148 16.87 -0.08 7.21
C VAL A 148 18.35 0.08 7.59
N LEU A 149 18.75 -0.53 8.69
CA LEU A 149 20.11 -0.43 9.23
C LEU A 149 20.94 -1.67 8.91
N GLU A 150 22.27 -1.56 9.05
CA GLU A 150 23.18 -2.71 8.90
C GLU A 150 22.83 -3.81 9.92
N GLY A 151 22.60 -5.01 9.43
CA GLY A 151 22.18 -6.17 10.22
C GLY A 151 20.68 -6.44 10.17
N ALA A 152 19.87 -5.54 9.63
CA ALA A 152 18.45 -5.76 9.42
C ALA A 152 18.20 -6.96 8.48
N PRO A 153 17.16 -7.79 8.70
CA PRO A 153 16.89 -8.96 7.86
C PRO A 153 16.74 -8.61 6.37
N ALA A 154 16.03 -7.55 6.02
CA ALA A 154 15.86 -7.13 4.64
C ALA A 154 17.16 -6.64 3.98
N ALA A 155 18.06 -5.98 4.74
CA ALA A 155 19.38 -5.61 4.25
C ALA A 155 20.26 -6.85 4.04
N ASN A 156 20.24 -7.78 4.98
CA ASN A 156 20.98 -9.05 4.85
C ASN A 156 20.50 -9.91 3.67
N ALA A 157 19.21 -9.80 3.34
CA ALA A 157 18.60 -10.46 2.17
C ALA A 157 18.88 -9.72 0.85
N GLY A 158 19.43 -8.51 0.90
CA GLY A 158 19.72 -7.69 -0.28
C GLY A 158 18.48 -7.06 -0.93
N TYR A 159 17.40 -6.90 -0.17
CA TYR A 159 16.19 -6.21 -0.64
C TYR A 159 16.32 -4.70 -0.54
N TYR A 160 17.09 -4.21 0.42
CA TYR A 160 17.40 -2.81 0.66
C TYR A 160 18.88 -2.62 0.97
N GLU A 161 19.40 -1.45 0.65
CA GLU A 161 20.73 -1.04 1.12
C GLU A 161 20.61 -0.40 2.51
N ALA A 162 21.46 -0.84 3.43
CA ALA A 162 21.45 -0.30 4.78
C ALA A 162 21.82 1.19 4.79
N GLY A 163 20.97 2.00 5.36
CA GLY A 163 21.16 3.45 5.51
C GLY A 163 20.57 4.30 4.38
N ASP A 164 20.01 3.68 3.33
CA ASP A 164 19.49 4.43 2.19
C ASP A 164 17.96 4.62 2.27
N ASP A 165 17.21 3.63 2.75
CA ASP A 165 15.75 3.61 2.69
C ASP A 165 15.10 3.24 4.03
N ALA A 166 13.97 3.87 4.32
CA ALA A 166 13.05 3.45 5.37
C ALA A 166 12.19 2.28 4.87
N TYR A 167 11.78 1.40 5.78
CA TYR A 167 10.89 0.28 5.43
C TYR A 167 9.54 0.77 4.89
N PRO A 168 9.08 0.29 3.71
CA PRO A 168 7.66 0.36 3.35
C PRO A 168 6.79 -0.42 4.34
N GLN A 169 5.49 -0.11 4.38
CA GLN A 169 4.57 -0.88 5.22
C GLN A 169 4.49 -2.33 4.76
N ILE A 170 4.48 -2.53 3.43
CA ILE A 170 4.51 -3.86 2.79
C ILE A 170 5.50 -3.84 1.63
N THR A 171 6.40 -4.81 1.61
CA THR A 171 7.29 -5.06 0.46
C THR A 171 7.08 -6.47 -0.08
N THR A 172 7.14 -6.65 -1.41
CA THR A 172 7.07 -7.97 -2.06
C THR A 172 8.24 -8.21 -2.99
N ASN A 173 8.86 -9.41 -2.94
CA ASN A 173 10.09 -9.69 -3.67
C ASN A 173 10.02 -10.92 -4.60
N ASN A 174 9.03 -11.80 -4.46
CA ASN A 174 8.90 -12.98 -5.31
C ASN A 174 8.18 -12.65 -6.61
N VAL A 175 8.87 -12.70 -7.75
CA VAL A 175 8.28 -12.45 -9.08
C VAL A 175 7.15 -13.42 -9.46
N ASN A 176 7.08 -14.59 -8.81
CA ASN A 176 6.04 -15.58 -8.98
C ASN A 176 5.01 -15.56 -7.83
N GLY A 177 5.21 -14.71 -6.82
CA GLY A 177 4.31 -14.60 -5.69
C GLY A 177 2.90 -14.15 -6.11
N ARG A 178 1.93 -14.47 -5.27
CA ARG A 178 0.52 -14.14 -5.45
C ARG A 178 0.01 -13.44 -4.21
N TYR A 179 -0.39 -12.19 -4.35
CA TYR A 179 -0.69 -11.32 -3.23
C TYR A 179 -2.07 -10.71 -3.37
N VAL A 180 -2.84 -10.72 -2.30
CA VAL A 180 -4.13 -10.01 -2.22
C VAL A 180 -4.11 -9.13 -0.98
N ILE A 181 -4.26 -7.83 -1.20
CA ILE A 181 -4.34 -6.82 -0.15
C ILE A 181 -5.66 -6.10 -0.34
N MET A 182 -6.59 -6.31 0.59
CA MET A 182 -7.95 -5.82 0.41
C MET A 182 -8.62 -5.39 1.72
N ASN A 183 -9.59 -4.48 1.60
CA ASN A 183 -10.41 -3.99 2.72
C ASN A 183 -9.57 -3.50 3.91
N SER A 184 -8.34 -3.08 3.66
CA SER A 184 -7.31 -2.84 4.66
C SER A 184 -7.00 -1.35 4.79
N ILE A 185 -6.42 -0.94 5.92
CA ILE A 185 -6.03 0.43 6.20
C ILE A 185 -4.52 0.49 6.36
N LEU A 186 -3.85 1.28 5.53
CA LEU A 186 -2.41 1.52 5.57
C LEU A 186 -2.17 3.00 5.88
N ARG A 187 -1.66 3.30 7.07
CA ARG A 187 -1.50 4.68 7.54
C ARG A 187 -0.27 4.86 8.41
N ASN A 188 0.08 6.12 8.67
CA ASN A 188 1.16 6.49 9.58
C ASN A 188 2.50 5.83 9.22
N GLY A 189 2.81 5.69 7.93
CA GLY A 189 4.06 5.14 7.43
C GLY A 189 4.98 6.23 6.88
N VAL A 190 6.28 6.15 7.19
CA VAL A 190 7.30 7.10 6.72
C VAL A 190 7.61 6.92 5.24
N SER A 191 7.51 5.69 4.76
CA SER A 191 7.84 5.27 3.39
C SER A 191 6.59 4.92 2.58
N ASP A 192 6.76 4.21 1.45
CA ASP A 192 5.67 3.68 0.64
C ASP A 192 4.71 2.82 1.49
N ALA A 193 3.42 2.88 1.23
CA ALA A 193 2.55 1.91 1.88
C ALA A 193 2.73 0.51 1.27
N ILE A 194 2.78 0.41 -0.04
CA ILE A 194 3.07 -0.85 -0.73
C ILE A 194 4.18 -0.63 -1.74
N TYR A 195 5.27 -1.37 -1.60
CA TYR A 195 6.40 -1.39 -2.52
C TYR A 195 6.55 -2.77 -3.14
N MET A 196 6.21 -2.90 -4.41
CA MET A 196 6.24 -4.19 -5.11
C MET A 196 7.49 -4.33 -5.96
N MET A 197 8.38 -5.22 -5.55
CA MET A 197 9.59 -5.61 -6.28
C MET A 197 9.41 -6.91 -7.07
N GLY A 198 8.24 -7.52 -6.99
CA GLY A 198 7.88 -8.75 -7.73
C GLY A 198 6.51 -9.26 -7.35
N GLY A 199 5.89 -10.03 -8.25
CA GLY A 199 4.70 -10.81 -7.99
C GLY A 199 3.45 -10.34 -8.72
N ASN A 200 2.42 -11.16 -8.59
CA ASN A 200 1.09 -10.89 -9.10
C ASN A 200 0.20 -10.44 -7.95
N ALA A 201 -0.46 -9.30 -8.07
CA ALA A 201 -1.23 -8.76 -6.96
C ALA A 201 -2.61 -8.24 -7.36
N ILE A 202 -3.51 -8.32 -6.38
CA ILE A 202 -4.77 -7.57 -6.35
C ILE A 202 -4.68 -6.65 -5.13
N ILE A 203 -4.74 -5.33 -5.35
CA ILE A 203 -4.77 -4.31 -4.33
C ILE A 203 -6.12 -3.61 -4.44
N MET A 204 -7.08 -3.96 -3.57
CA MET A 204 -8.46 -3.49 -3.77
C MET A 204 -9.17 -3.07 -2.50
N ASN A 205 -10.01 -2.04 -2.62
CA ASN A 205 -10.89 -1.56 -1.54
C ASN A 205 -10.12 -1.18 -0.26
N ASN A 206 -8.90 -0.70 -0.39
CA ASN A 206 -8.10 -0.27 0.75
C ASN A 206 -8.24 1.24 0.99
N LEU A 207 -7.98 1.65 2.21
CA LEU A 207 -7.78 3.04 2.60
C LEU A 207 -6.30 3.28 2.88
N PHE A 208 -5.70 4.16 2.10
CA PHE A 208 -4.35 4.67 2.31
C PHE A 208 -4.44 6.08 2.88
N VAL A 209 -3.72 6.34 3.98
CA VAL A 209 -3.76 7.64 4.64
C VAL A 209 -2.37 8.21 4.81
N ALA A 210 -2.09 9.29 4.10
CA ALA A 210 -0.92 10.14 4.29
C ALA A 210 0.43 9.38 4.25
N ASN A 211 0.55 8.36 3.39
CA ASN A 211 1.77 7.58 3.28
C ASN A 211 2.94 8.45 2.75
N GLY A 212 4.13 8.21 3.30
CA GLY A 212 5.35 8.94 2.99
C GLY A 212 5.52 10.26 3.76
N GLU A 213 6.76 10.59 4.13
CA GLU A 213 7.12 11.85 4.78
C GLU A 213 7.88 12.79 3.85
N THR A 214 8.96 12.32 3.24
CA THR A 214 9.85 13.13 2.38
C THR A 214 9.74 12.82 0.91
N GLY A 215 9.19 11.68 0.57
CA GLY A 215 8.93 11.15 -0.77
C GLY A 215 7.77 10.18 -0.70
N GLU A 216 7.83 9.11 -1.48
CA GLU A 216 7.10 7.87 -1.40
C GLU A 216 5.60 7.97 -1.78
N GLU A 217 5.06 6.85 -2.13
CA GLU A 217 3.76 6.67 -2.74
C GLU A 217 2.80 5.84 -1.85
N ALA A 218 1.50 5.87 -2.15
CA ALA A 218 0.59 4.87 -1.56
C ALA A 218 0.88 3.47 -2.15
N VAL A 219 1.06 3.37 -3.47
CA VAL A 219 1.46 2.12 -4.13
C VAL A 219 2.56 2.38 -5.13
N ASN A 220 3.68 1.72 -4.97
CA ASN A 220 4.84 1.77 -5.86
C ASN A 220 5.08 0.37 -6.45
N VAL A 221 5.01 0.25 -7.76
CA VAL A 221 5.19 -1.02 -8.48
C VAL A 221 6.41 -0.94 -9.37
N LYS A 222 7.25 -1.96 -9.32
CA LYS A 222 8.44 -2.11 -10.14
C LYS A 222 8.29 -3.25 -11.17
N SER A 223 9.33 -3.49 -11.96
CA SER A 223 9.38 -4.62 -12.91
C SER A 223 9.17 -5.97 -12.22
N GLY A 224 8.80 -6.99 -12.97
CA GLY A 224 8.49 -8.34 -12.46
C GLY A 224 7.13 -8.45 -11.79
N CYS A 225 6.22 -7.47 -12.01
CA CYS A 225 4.90 -7.44 -11.39
C CYS A 225 3.77 -7.46 -12.43
N ALA A 226 2.66 -8.11 -12.05
CA ALA A 226 1.38 -7.97 -12.73
C ALA A 226 0.31 -7.62 -11.68
N VAL A 227 -0.28 -6.42 -11.76
CA VAL A 227 -1.06 -5.86 -10.64
C VAL A 227 -2.36 -5.24 -11.12
N ASP A 228 -3.45 -5.55 -10.42
CA ASP A 228 -4.70 -4.82 -10.47
C ASP A 228 -4.87 -3.98 -9.21
N VAL A 229 -4.97 -2.65 -9.38
CA VAL A 229 -5.19 -1.69 -8.29
C VAL A 229 -6.57 -1.07 -8.47
N ALA A 230 -7.54 -1.43 -7.62
CA ALA A 230 -8.94 -1.09 -7.88
C ALA A 230 -9.75 -0.77 -6.61
N GLY A 231 -10.62 0.22 -6.69
CA GLY A 231 -11.55 0.53 -5.61
C GLY A 231 -10.91 1.11 -4.35
N ASN A 232 -9.67 1.57 -4.42
CA ASN A 232 -8.97 2.11 -3.26
C ASN A 232 -9.25 3.60 -3.07
N VAL A 233 -9.24 4.04 -1.82
CA VAL A 233 -9.18 5.46 -1.44
C VAL A 233 -7.77 5.79 -0.97
N MET A 234 -7.17 6.83 -1.54
CA MET A 234 -5.82 7.29 -1.22
C MET A 234 -5.89 8.77 -0.82
N PHE A 235 -5.80 9.03 0.48
CA PHE A 235 -5.84 10.38 1.02
C PHE A 235 -4.42 10.89 1.31
N ALA A 236 -4.04 11.99 0.68
CA ALA A 236 -2.82 12.75 0.91
C ALA A 236 -1.51 11.91 0.90
N PRO A 237 -1.28 10.98 -0.04
CA PRO A 237 0.05 10.41 -0.20
C PRO A 237 1.06 11.54 -0.49
N ASN A 238 2.29 11.39 0.00
CA ASN A 238 3.25 12.50 -0.08
C ASN A 238 3.68 12.82 -1.50
N THR A 239 3.97 11.81 -2.31
CA THR A 239 4.34 11.99 -3.72
C THR A 239 3.19 11.63 -4.65
N ASN A 240 2.98 10.36 -4.96
CA ASN A 240 1.87 9.96 -5.83
C ASN A 240 0.90 9.03 -5.12
N GLY A 241 -0.35 8.97 -5.58
CA GLY A 241 -1.21 7.86 -5.24
C GLY A 241 -0.63 6.56 -5.75
N LEU A 242 -0.27 6.52 -7.03
CA LEU A 242 0.32 5.36 -7.69
C LEU A 242 1.59 5.74 -8.44
N LYS A 243 2.67 4.97 -8.23
CA LYS A 243 3.83 4.93 -9.10
C LYS A 243 3.86 3.58 -9.80
N LEU A 244 3.68 3.60 -11.10
CA LEU A 244 3.56 2.44 -11.97
C LEU A 244 4.79 2.38 -12.86
N SER A 245 5.72 1.48 -12.55
CA SER A 245 7.04 1.47 -13.16
C SER A 245 7.45 0.09 -13.62
N SER A 246 8.27 0.05 -14.66
CA SER A 246 9.05 -1.13 -15.04
C SER A 246 10.54 -0.94 -14.77
N SER A 247 10.91 -0.09 -13.81
CA SER A 247 12.33 0.07 -13.44
C SER A 247 12.93 -1.23 -12.91
N ASP A 248 14.23 -1.35 -12.98
CA ASP A 248 15.02 -2.51 -12.53
C ASP A 248 14.70 -3.81 -13.28
N GLN A 249 14.38 -3.71 -14.57
CA GLN A 249 14.18 -4.88 -15.43
C GLN A 249 15.46 -5.71 -15.54
N SER A 250 15.27 -7.03 -15.59
CA SER A 250 16.34 -8.01 -15.73
C SER A 250 15.83 -9.28 -16.41
N ASP A 251 16.69 -10.26 -16.59
CA ASP A 251 16.31 -11.58 -17.15
C ASP A 251 15.22 -12.29 -16.33
N VAL A 252 15.07 -11.95 -15.04
CA VAL A 252 14.09 -12.54 -14.14
C VAL A 252 12.94 -11.58 -13.79
N ARG A 253 13.10 -10.28 -14.04
CA ARG A 253 12.12 -9.25 -13.76
C ARG A 253 11.65 -8.63 -15.07
N SER A 254 10.55 -9.14 -15.59
CA SER A 254 9.96 -8.68 -16.86
C SER A 254 9.27 -7.32 -16.72
N GLN A 255 8.83 -6.77 -17.85
CA GLN A 255 7.98 -5.59 -17.92
C GLN A 255 6.78 -5.71 -16.96
N ALA A 256 6.56 -4.69 -16.14
CA ALA A 256 5.38 -4.63 -15.30
C ALA A 256 4.11 -4.42 -16.15
N ARG A 257 3.02 -5.08 -15.74
CA ARG A 257 1.70 -5.01 -16.35
C ARG A 257 0.67 -4.64 -15.29
N ILE A 258 0.10 -3.44 -15.40
CA ILE A 258 -0.69 -2.87 -14.32
C ILE A 258 -2.01 -2.31 -14.85
N GLN A 259 -3.11 -2.65 -14.19
CA GLN A 259 -4.36 -1.94 -14.33
C GLN A 259 -4.67 -1.15 -13.06
N ALA A 260 -5.01 0.12 -13.21
CA ALA A 260 -5.47 0.98 -12.12
C ALA A 260 -6.83 1.54 -12.49
N TYR A 261 -7.87 1.13 -11.77
CA TYR A 261 -9.23 1.52 -12.11
C TYR A 261 -10.12 1.69 -10.88
N ASN A 262 -11.07 2.60 -11.01
CA ASN A 262 -12.01 2.92 -9.93
C ASN A 262 -11.33 3.24 -8.58
N ASN A 263 -10.20 3.95 -8.58
CA ASN A 263 -9.58 4.45 -7.37
C ASN A 263 -9.98 5.93 -7.15
N THR A 264 -10.10 6.33 -5.90
CA THR A 264 -10.27 7.73 -5.50
C THR A 264 -8.97 8.22 -4.86
N MET A 265 -8.36 9.26 -5.42
CA MET A 265 -7.14 9.88 -4.91
C MET A 265 -7.43 11.33 -4.53
N ILE A 266 -7.06 11.71 -3.32
CA ILE A 266 -7.38 13.02 -2.76
C ILE A 266 -6.12 13.67 -2.21
N ASN A 267 -5.87 14.92 -2.57
CA ASN A 267 -4.77 15.74 -2.09
C ASN A 267 -3.37 15.10 -2.27
N ALA A 268 -3.18 14.29 -3.29
CA ALA A 268 -1.88 13.65 -3.54
C ALA A 268 -0.83 14.67 -4.00
N GLY A 269 0.40 14.54 -3.50
CA GLY A 269 1.58 15.27 -3.95
C GLY A 269 1.85 16.61 -3.26
N TRP A 270 0.92 17.16 -2.51
CA TRP A 270 1.05 18.52 -1.96
C TRP A 270 2.01 18.63 -0.77
N ARG A 271 2.28 17.54 -0.08
CA ARG A 271 3.26 17.51 1.01
C ARG A 271 4.71 17.39 0.49
N ARG A 272 4.88 17.04 -0.77
CA ARG A 272 6.19 16.97 -1.44
C ARG A 272 6.70 18.34 -1.82
N ASP A 273 7.85 18.73 -1.26
CA ASP A 273 8.55 19.98 -1.58
C ASP A 273 9.32 19.83 -2.90
N SER A 274 8.66 19.86 -4.03
CA SER A 274 9.32 19.88 -5.35
C SER A 274 8.28 19.93 -6.46
N ASP A 275 8.75 19.90 -7.70
CA ASP A 275 7.97 19.69 -8.91
C ASP A 275 7.55 18.22 -9.11
N LYS A 276 7.73 17.37 -8.08
CA LYS A 276 7.30 15.96 -8.07
C LYS A 276 5.98 15.80 -7.35
N GLY A 277 5.38 14.64 -7.55
CA GLY A 277 4.14 14.25 -6.90
C GLY A 277 2.91 14.52 -7.75
N GLY A 278 1.82 13.92 -7.39
CA GLY A 278 0.56 14.03 -8.11
C GLY A 278 -0.36 12.86 -7.89
N SER A 279 -1.12 12.48 -8.90
CA SER A 279 -2.05 11.35 -8.79
C SER A 279 -1.39 10.02 -9.16
N ILE A 280 -1.08 9.84 -10.43
CA ILE A 280 -0.52 8.60 -11.00
C ILE A 280 0.70 8.94 -11.85
N TYR A 281 1.79 8.23 -11.63
CA TYR A 281 3.03 8.38 -12.37
C TYR A 281 3.40 7.06 -13.03
N ALA A 282 3.36 7.00 -14.36
CA ALA A 282 3.76 5.84 -15.15
C ALA A 282 5.11 6.08 -15.81
N GLU A 283 6.05 5.13 -15.70
CA GLU A 283 7.42 5.30 -16.17
C GLU A 283 8.07 3.98 -16.66
N GLU A 284 9.21 4.09 -17.31
CA GLU A 284 10.13 2.98 -17.61
C GLU A 284 9.50 1.85 -18.43
N ASN A 285 8.84 2.20 -19.52
CA ASN A 285 8.20 1.23 -20.42
C ASN A 285 7.15 0.32 -19.76
N VAL A 286 6.53 0.75 -18.68
CA VAL A 286 5.45 -0.01 -18.05
C VAL A 286 4.27 -0.21 -19.00
N ARG A 287 3.63 -1.35 -18.92
CA ARG A 287 2.36 -1.62 -19.62
C ARG A 287 1.22 -1.28 -18.66
N VAL A 288 0.47 -0.21 -18.94
CA VAL A 288 -0.61 0.24 -18.05
C VAL A 288 -1.96 0.36 -18.76
N HIS A 289 -3.03 0.10 -17.99
CA HIS A 289 -4.39 0.57 -18.25
C HIS A 289 -4.86 1.36 -17.02
N VAL A 290 -5.05 2.66 -17.18
CA VAL A 290 -5.46 3.59 -16.11
C VAL A 290 -6.77 4.23 -16.51
N TYR A 291 -7.87 3.87 -15.82
CA TYR A 291 -9.21 4.32 -16.21
C TYR A 291 -10.20 4.33 -15.05
N ASN A 292 -11.26 5.10 -15.17
CA ASN A 292 -12.32 5.26 -14.18
C ASN A 292 -11.84 5.72 -12.80
N ASN A 293 -10.63 6.25 -12.70
CA ASN A 293 -10.16 6.81 -11.45
C ASN A 293 -10.73 8.22 -11.25
N LEU A 294 -10.91 8.60 -10.00
CA LEU A 294 -11.34 9.93 -9.56
C LEU A 294 -10.19 10.58 -8.78
N MET A 295 -9.58 11.59 -9.35
CA MET A 295 -8.51 12.36 -8.75
C MET A 295 -9.04 13.74 -8.34
N VAL A 296 -8.96 14.04 -7.05
CA VAL A 296 -9.49 15.28 -6.46
C VAL A 296 -8.37 16.03 -5.79
N ASN A 297 -8.20 17.29 -6.15
CA ASN A 297 -7.16 18.14 -5.58
C ASN A 297 -5.74 17.54 -5.63
N CYS A 298 -5.46 16.60 -6.52
CA CYS A 298 -4.10 16.12 -6.70
C CYS A 298 -3.23 17.21 -7.34
N LYS A 299 -1.96 17.28 -6.94
CA LYS A 299 -1.03 18.31 -7.43
C LYS A 299 -0.90 18.27 -8.95
N PHE A 300 -0.83 17.06 -9.52
CA PHE A 300 -0.80 16.85 -10.96
C PHE A 300 -1.78 15.76 -11.39
N ARG A 301 -2.21 15.79 -12.66
CA ARG A 301 -2.95 14.68 -13.28
C ARG A 301 -2.08 13.44 -13.43
N ALA A 302 -2.71 12.34 -13.83
CA ALA A 302 -1.98 11.14 -14.21
C ALA A 302 -0.99 11.44 -15.35
N GLN A 303 0.21 10.92 -15.23
CA GLN A 303 1.34 11.36 -16.01
C GLN A 303 2.15 10.21 -16.56
N THR A 304 2.68 10.44 -17.75
CA THR A 304 3.45 9.47 -18.52
C THR A 304 4.74 10.01 -19.10
N PRO A 305 5.60 10.73 -18.35
CA PRO A 305 6.77 11.34 -18.96
C PRO A 305 7.74 10.33 -19.55
N SER A 306 7.62 9.06 -19.17
CA SER A 306 8.51 8.00 -19.64
C SER A 306 7.79 6.93 -20.45
N LEU A 307 6.62 7.21 -20.98
CA LEU A 307 6.13 6.48 -22.15
C LEU A 307 6.85 6.94 -23.45
N ASP A 308 8.02 7.54 -23.30
CA ASP A 308 8.90 8.08 -24.35
C ASP A 308 9.13 7.15 -25.51
N ASN A 309 8.91 5.89 -25.31
CA ASN A 309 9.13 4.85 -26.28
C ASN A 309 7.86 4.06 -26.60
N LEU A 310 6.68 4.70 -26.62
CA LEU A 310 5.49 4.07 -27.16
C LEU A 310 5.71 3.48 -28.55
N ALA A 311 6.64 4.06 -29.31
CA ALA A 311 7.04 3.56 -30.62
C ALA A 311 8.22 2.58 -30.57
N ASN A 312 8.87 2.38 -29.44
CA ASN A 312 10.08 1.56 -29.35
C ASN A 312 9.73 0.13 -28.89
N VAL A 313 9.44 -0.71 -29.85
CA VAL A 313 9.20 -2.15 -29.67
C VAL A 313 10.53 -2.93 -29.57
N GLU A 314 11.69 -2.26 -29.49
CA GLU A 314 12.97 -2.92 -29.27
C GLU A 314 12.99 -3.52 -27.86
N GLY A 315 13.19 -4.82 -27.76
CA GLY A 315 13.18 -5.57 -26.50
C GLY A 315 11.88 -6.32 -26.21
N GLY A 316 10.86 -6.21 -27.06
CA GLY A 316 9.60 -6.98 -26.91
C GLY A 316 8.61 -6.37 -25.91
N TYR A 317 8.77 -5.08 -25.58
CA TYR A 317 7.84 -4.37 -24.72
C TYR A 317 6.55 -4.01 -25.45
N ASP A 318 5.42 -4.06 -24.75
CA ASP A 318 4.10 -3.69 -25.29
C ASP A 318 3.52 -2.41 -24.65
N ASN A 319 4.37 -1.54 -24.11
CA ASN A 319 4.00 -0.23 -23.57
C ASN A 319 3.24 0.64 -24.60
N VAL A 320 3.48 0.45 -25.88
CA VAL A 320 2.72 1.04 -27.00
C VAL A 320 1.20 0.80 -26.90
N ASN A 321 0.78 -0.24 -26.21
CA ASN A 321 -0.63 -0.55 -25.97
C ASN A 321 -1.13 0.01 -24.63
N SER A 322 -0.31 0.80 -23.91
CA SER A 322 -0.74 1.45 -22.67
C SER A 322 -1.82 2.49 -22.95
N VAL A 323 -2.76 2.60 -22.03
CA VAL A 323 -3.86 3.57 -22.09
C VAL A 323 -4.00 4.25 -20.74
N ILE A 324 -4.02 5.58 -20.74
CA ILE A 324 -4.40 6.43 -19.60
C ILE A 324 -5.53 7.31 -20.08
N ASP A 325 -6.76 6.91 -19.85
CA ASP A 325 -7.94 7.59 -20.38
C ASP A 325 -9.19 7.28 -19.55
N TYR A 326 -10.27 7.98 -19.81
CA TYR A 326 -11.52 7.85 -19.05
C TYR A 326 -11.32 8.05 -17.54
N ASN A 327 -10.52 9.03 -17.14
CA ASN A 327 -10.34 9.41 -15.75
C ASN A 327 -11.09 10.71 -15.44
N TYR A 328 -11.31 10.98 -14.17
CA TYR A 328 -11.99 12.17 -13.71
C TYR A 328 -11.05 13.00 -12.82
N TYR A 329 -10.76 14.21 -13.24
CA TYR A 329 -9.85 15.12 -12.53
C TYR A 329 -10.63 16.34 -12.01
N ALA A 330 -10.79 16.43 -10.68
CA ALA A 330 -11.42 17.53 -10.00
C ALA A 330 -10.39 18.38 -9.26
N SER A 331 -10.45 19.69 -9.42
CA SER A 331 -9.47 20.60 -8.83
C SER A 331 -9.90 21.20 -7.49
N GLY A 332 -11.18 21.15 -7.16
CA GLY A 332 -11.72 21.85 -6.00
C GLY A 332 -11.40 23.36 -6.03
N ALA A 333 -11.27 23.97 -4.87
CA ALA A 333 -10.81 25.35 -4.73
C ALA A 333 -9.30 25.42 -4.50
N GLN A 334 -8.54 24.70 -5.29
CA GLN A 334 -7.07 24.85 -5.30
C GLN A 334 -6.75 26.29 -5.67
N GLU A 335 -6.30 27.06 -4.68
CA GLU A 335 -5.70 28.35 -4.97
C GLU A 335 -4.26 28.12 -5.45
N VAL A 336 -3.90 28.86 -6.49
CA VAL A 336 -2.52 28.95 -6.94
C VAL A 336 -1.69 29.48 -5.78
N ASP A 337 -0.73 28.70 -5.28
CA ASP A 337 0.35 29.33 -4.51
C ASP A 337 1.17 30.18 -5.47
N PRO A 338 1.09 31.51 -5.39
CA PRO A 338 1.81 32.40 -6.31
C PRO A 338 3.33 32.31 -6.12
N ASN A 339 3.79 31.61 -5.06
CA ASN A 339 5.22 31.36 -4.82
C ASN A 339 5.67 30.02 -5.38
N TYR A 340 4.73 29.19 -5.80
CA TYR A 340 5.03 27.89 -6.38
C TYR A 340 5.03 28.01 -7.90
N VAL A 341 6.07 28.64 -8.43
CA VAL A 341 6.27 28.77 -9.87
C VAL A 341 7.21 27.66 -10.31
N TYR A 342 6.69 26.66 -10.97
CA TYR A 342 7.51 25.72 -11.72
C TYR A 342 8.12 26.41 -12.93
N GLU A 343 9.27 25.95 -13.40
CA GLU A 343 9.92 26.49 -14.61
C GLU A 343 8.99 26.48 -15.84
N GLN A 344 7.92 25.69 -15.80
CA GLN A 344 7.01 25.45 -16.93
C GLN A 344 5.54 25.80 -16.69
N GLY A 345 5.19 26.46 -15.58
CA GLY A 345 3.83 26.92 -15.38
C GLY A 345 3.14 26.38 -14.13
N ILE A 346 1.83 26.59 -14.05
CA ILE A 346 1.00 26.30 -12.89
C ILE A 346 0.53 24.87 -12.96
N ASN A 347 0.78 24.09 -11.92
CA ASN A 347 0.48 22.68 -11.89
C ASN A 347 -0.73 22.35 -11.02
N TYR A 348 -1.86 22.29 -11.64
CA TYR A 348 -3.12 21.83 -11.03
C TYR A 348 -3.58 20.54 -11.69
N SER A 349 -4.54 19.89 -11.05
CA SER A 349 -5.17 18.69 -11.61
C SER A 349 -5.67 18.88 -13.05
N TRP A 350 -5.95 20.10 -13.48
CA TRP A 350 -6.39 20.37 -14.86
C TRP A 350 -5.27 20.62 -15.88
N GLU A 351 -4.08 21.05 -15.46
CA GLU A 351 -2.99 21.36 -16.41
C GLU A 351 -2.06 20.16 -16.66
N GLY A 352 -1.97 19.26 -15.70
CA GLY A 352 -1.06 18.12 -15.78
C GLY A 352 0.34 18.51 -15.34
N TYR A 353 1.22 17.56 -15.35
CA TYR A 353 2.63 17.66 -14.97
C TYR A 353 3.43 18.03 -16.22
N ASN A 354 4.48 18.73 -16.19
CA ASN A 354 5.31 19.03 -17.34
C ASN A 354 4.49 19.23 -18.63
N TYR A 355 3.90 20.38 -18.76
CA TYR A 355 3.07 20.72 -19.91
C TYR A 355 3.92 20.89 -21.19
N ASP A 356 4.86 19.99 -21.41
CA ASP A 356 5.55 19.91 -22.67
C ASP A 356 4.83 18.87 -23.54
N HIS A 357 4.27 19.35 -24.64
CA HIS A 357 3.48 18.53 -25.55
C HIS A 357 4.20 17.28 -26.08
N ASP A 358 5.54 17.29 -26.04
CA ASP A 358 6.34 16.19 -26.56
C ASP A 358 6.23 14.93 -25.69
N ASP A 359 5.82 15.06 -24.42
CA ASP A 359 5.64 13.95 -23.48
C ASP A 359 4.19 13.46 -23.39
N TYR A 360 3.26 14.14 -24.05
CA TYR A 360 1.84 13.78 -24.08
C TYR A 360 1.45 13.20 -25.42
N TYR A 361 1.13 11.93 -25.47
CA TYR A 361 0.72 11.27 -26.70
C TYR A 361 -0.75 11.51 -26.98
N ASP A 362 -1.06 12.35 -27.94
CA ASP A 362 -2.42 12.64 -28.40
C ASP A 362 -3.20 11.35 -28.69
N GLY A 363 -4.36 11.19 -28.06
CA GLY A 363 -5.26 10.06 -28.23
C GLY A 363 -4.93 8.81 -27.42
N VAL A 364 -3.84 8.83 -26.64
CA VAL A 364 -3.45 7.75 -25.72
C VAL A 364 -3.68 8.17 -24.27
N VAL A 365 -3.52 9.46 -23.99
CA VAL A 365 -3.66 10.02 -22.66
C VAL A 365 -4.81 11.02 -22.63
N ASP A 366 -5.74 10.82 -21.69
CA ASP A 366 -6.85 11.72 -21.36
C ASP A 366 -7.75 12.18 -22.53
N ALA A 367 -7.82 11.42 -23.63
CA ALA A 367 -8.65 11.77 -24.81
C ALA A 367 -10.15 11.84 -24.48
N ASN A 368 -10.61 11.01 -23.54
CA ASN A 368 -12.00 10.92 -23.09
C ASN A 368 -12.15 11.20 -21.59
N SER A 369 -11.11 11.68 -20.93
CA SER A 369 -11.14 12.02 -19.52
C SER A 369 -11.93 13.30 -19.26
N ILE A 370 -12.53 13.40 -18.08
CA ILE A 370 -13.19 14.62 -17.60
C ILE A 370 -12.17 15.40 -16.78
N ILE A 371 -11.84 16.60 -17.25
CA ILE A 371 -10.78 17.41 -16.67
C ILE A 371 -11.34 18.75 -16.17
N ALA A 372 -11.04 19.11 -14.95
CA ALA A 372 -11.33 20.42 -14.40
C ALA A 372 -10.64 21.52 -15.21
N THR A 373 -11.20 22.72 -15.12
CA THR A 373 -10.60 23.93 -15.70
C THR A 373 -10.58 25.03 -14.65
N GLU A 374 -9.88 26.13 -14.92
CA GLU A 374 -9.86 27.30 -14.03
C GLU A 374 -11.28 27.79 -13.63
N ASN A 375 -12.26 27.61 -14.50
CA ASN A 375 -13.63 28.08 -14.28
C ASN A 375 -14.64 26.98 -13.95
N ASP A 376 -14.23 25.72 -13.88
CA ASP A 376 -15.09 24.56 -13.59
C ASP A 376 -14.28 23.47 -12.89
N SER A 377 -14.38 23.41 -11.58
CA SER A 377 -13.64 22.51 -10.71
C SER A 377 -14.01 21.04 -10.86
N LYS A 378 -15.10 20.74 -11.55
CA LYS A 378 -15.61 19.35 -11.69
C LYS A 378 -15.84 18.67 -10.34
N ASP A 379 -16.52 19.35 -9.42
CA ASP A 379 -16.85 18.79 -8.10
C ASP A 379 -17.57 17.44 -8.25
N PRO A 380 -17.03 16.34 -7.72
CA PRO A 380 -17.62 15.01 -7.81
C PRO A 380 -18.83 14.84 -6.88
N MET A 381 -19.12 15.81 -6.01
CA MET A 381 -20.24 15.80 -5.07
C MET A 381 -20.22 14.57 -4.16
N PHE A 382 -19.20 14.44 -3.33
CA PHE A 382 -19.15 13.39 -2.30
C PHE A 382 -20.26 13.55 -1.26
N VAL A 383 -20.69 12.45 -0.66
CA VAL A 383 -21.75 12.45 0.38
C VAL A 383 -21.30 13.22 1.60
N ASN A 384 -20.08 13.01 2.08
CA ASN A 384 -19.54 13.73 3.24
C ASN A 384 -18.02 14.00 3.09
N PHE A 385 -17.65 14.78 2.10
CA PHE A 385 -16.33 15.37 1.95
C PHE A 385 -16.44 16.65 1.12
N ASP A 386 -16.02 17.77 1.71
CA ASP A 386 -15.95 19.05 0.99
C ASP A 386 -14.57 19.22 0.38
N ILE A 387 -14.48 19.15 -0.93
CA ILE A 387 -13.22 19.27 -1.68
C ILE A 387 -12.56 20.65 -1.52
N ASN A 388 -13.26 21.63 -0.96
CA ASN A 388 -12.77 22.99 -0.77
C ASN A 388 -12.35 23.27 0.68
N ALA A 389 -12.73 22.42 1.64
CA ALA A 389 -12.55 22.69 3.06
C ALA A 389 -11.26 22.12 3.65
N THR A 390 -10.75 21.03 3.09
CA THR A 390 -9.55 20.35 3.60
C THR A 390 -8.28 20.97 3.02
N PRO A 391 -7.35 21.45 3.87
CA PRO A 391 -6.08 21.96 3.38
C PRO A 391 -5.33 20.89 2.55
N LEU A 392 -4.76 21.30 1.42
CA LEU A 392 -4.10 20.38 0.47
C LEU A 392 -2.93 19.61 1.09
N THR A 393 -2.25 20.22 2.05
CA THR A 393 -1.10 19.61 2.75
C THR A 393 -1.51 18.86 4.03
N SER A 394 -2.82 18.76 4.33
CA SER A 394 -3.28 18.03 5.50
C SER A 394 -3.03 16.53 5.36
N TYR A 395 -2.49 15.93 6.40
CA TYR A 395 -2.34 14.49 6.55
C TYR A 395 -3.30 13.89 7.60
N VAL A 396 -4.12 14.73 8.21
CA VAL A 396 -5.10 14.29 9.23
C VAL A 396 -6.37 13.81 8.54
N TYR A 397 -6.65 12.54 8.69
CA TYR A 397 -7.84 11.90 8.16
C TYR A 397 -9.00 11.98 9.15
N ASN A 398 -10.21 12.14 8.62
CA ASN A 398 -11.43 12.14 9.44
C ASN A 398 -12.28 10.90 9.09
N ASP A 399 -12.44 10.00 10.04
CA ASP A 399 -13.19 8.75 9.87
C ASP A 399 -14.70 8.95 9.54
N ASN A 400 -15.22 10.18 9.66
CA ASN A 400 -16.57 10.48 9.23
C ASN A 400 -16.67 10.88 7.75
N TRP A 401 -15.56 11.00 7.02
CA TRP A 401 -15.64 11.29 5.59
C TRP A 401 -16.25 10.12 4.84
N ASP A 402 -17.11 10.47 3.89
CA ASP A 402 -17.78 9.53 3.01
C ASP A 402 -17.57 9.94 1.56
N PHE A 403 -16.84 9.09 0.84
CA PHE A 403 -16.48 9.30 -0.56
C PHE A 403 -17.45 8.64 -1.54
N HIS A 404 -18.61 8.16 -1.09
CA HIS A 404 -19.71 7.83 -2.00
C HIS A 404 -20.17 9.07 -2.75
N LEU A 405 -20.67 8.87 -3.96
CA LEU A 405 -21.13 9.95 -4.81
C LEU A 405 -22.61 10.22 -4.54
N GLN A 406 -23.00 11.49 -4.42
CA GLN A 406 -24.40 11.86 -4.33
C GLN A 406 -25.14 11.52 -5.64
N ALA A 407 -26.43 11.24 -5.57
CA ALA A 407 -27.26 10.82 -6.71
C ALA A 407 -27.21 11.78 -7.93
N GLY A 408 -26.82 13.02 -7.76
CA GLY A 408 -26.65 14.01 -8.83
C GLY A 408 -25.23 14.19 -9.33
N SER A 409 -24.28 13.40 -8.84
CA SER A 409 -22.87 13.54 -9.15
C SER A 409 -22.58 13.35 -10.64
N PRO A 410 -21.80 14.24 -11.26
CA PRO A 410 -21.34 14.06 -12.64
C PRO A 410 -20.37 12.88 -12.77
N ALA A 411 -19.73 12.43 -11.68
CA ALA A 411 -18.81 11.31 -11.68
C ALA A 411 -19.50 9.93 -11.70
N LEU A 412 -20.83 9.87 -11.64
CA LEU A 412 -21.59 8.61 -11.76
C LEU A 412 -21.66 8.06 -13.17
N THR A 413 -21.32 8.85 -14.17
CA THR A 413 -21.45 8.45 -15.57
C THR A 413 -20.28 8.96 -16.41
N GLY A 414 -19.99 8.29 -17.52
CA GLY A 414 -18.94 8.69 -18.45
C GLY A 414 -17.65 7.87 -18.32
N GLY A 415 -17.58 6.99 -17.35
CA GLY A 415 -16.47 6.05 -17.24
C GLY A 415 -16.51 4.98 -18.33
N TYR A 416 -15.43 4.28 -18.49
CA TYR A 416 -15.28 3.15 -19.41
C TYR A 416 -16.16 1.99 -18.95
N GLY A 417 -17.04 1.51 -19.82
CA GLY A 417 -18.05 0.53 -19.43
C GLY A 417 -17.47 -0.85 -19.13
N ALA A 418 -17.99 -1.51 -18.09
CA ALA A 418 -17.72 -2.90 -17.82
C ALA A 418 -18.06 -3.77 -19.05
N GLY A 419 -17.10 -4.54 -19.57
CA GLY A 419 -17.30 -5.48 -20.67
C GLY A 419 -16.57 -5.15 -21.96
N ALA A 420 -15.82 -4.08 -22.03
CA ALA A 420 -14.86 -3.93 -23.11
C ALA A 420 -13.74 -4.95 -22.95
N SER A 421 -13.55 -5.79 -23.97
CA SER A 421 -12.72 -7.00 -23.87
C SER A 421 -11.23 -6.77 -23.64
N ASP A 422 -10.75 -5.59 -23.99
CA ASP A 422 -9.36 -5.17 -23.83
C ASP A 422 -9.04 -4.59 -22.45
N MET A 423 -10.06 -4.33 -21.62
CA MET A 423 -9.96 -3.80 -20.26
C MET A 423 -10.20 -4.87 -19.18
N ALA A 424 -10.01 -6.15 -19.52
CA ALA A 424 -10.12 -7.21 -18.53
C ALA A 424 -8.95 -7.17 -17.53
N PRO A 425 -9.21 -7.42 -16.23
CA PRO A 425 -8.16 -7.46 -15.21
C PRO A 425 -6.98 -8.36 -15.60
N LEU A 426 -5.75 -7.83 -15.42
CA LEU A 426 -4.50 -8.50 -15.83
C LEU A 426 -4.15 -9.68 -14.93
N PHE A 427 -4.51 -9.62 -13.64
CA PHE A 427 -4.29 -10.72 -12.69
C PHE A 427 -5.19 -11.92 -12.98
N GLY A 428 -6.11 -11.79 -13.86
CA GLY A 428 -7.04 -12.84 -14.23
C GLY A 428 -8.19 -12.99 -13.25
N THR A 429 -8.91 -14.12 -13.38
CA THR A 429 -10.17 -14.33 -12.65
C THR A 429 -10.01 -15.18 -11.38
N THR A 430 -8.82 -15.65 -11.08
CA THR A 430 -8.63 -16.65 -10.01
C THR A 430 -7.92 -16.15 -8.77
N GLY A 431 -7.17 -15.04 -8.80
CA GLY A 431 -6.48 -14.51 -7.62
C GLY A 431 -5.89 -15.60 -6.70
N LEU A 432 -6.24 -15.52 -5.41
CA LEU A 432 -5.98 -16.57 -4.43
C LEU A 432 -7.25 -17.37 -4.10
N THR A 433 -7.07 -18.59 -3.60
CA THR A 433 -8.18 -19.37 -3.02
C THR A 433 -7.75 -19.89 -1.66
N ILE A 434 -8.32 -19.33 -0.61
CA ILE A 434 -8.02 -19.67 0.78
C ILE A 434 -9.27 -20.26 1.44
N ASN A 435 -9.17 -21.42 2.02
CA ASN A 435 -10.29 -22.10 2.68
C ASN A 435 -11.57 -22.18 1.81
N GLY A 436 -11.40 -22.30 0.48
CA GLY A 436 -12.52 -22.36 -0.46
C GLY A 436 -13.08 -21.01 -0.90
N THR A 437 -12.63 -19.91 -0.33
CA THR A 437 -12.98 -18.55 -0.76
C THR A 437 -12.01 -18.11 -1.84
N ALA A 438 -12.55 -17.69 -2.99
CA ALA A 438 -11.76 -17.16 -4.11
C ALA A 438 -11.69 -15.64 -4.05
N TYR A 439 -10.49 -15.11 -3.98
CA TYR A 439 -10.18 -13.68 -4.02
C TYR A 439 -9.79 -13.31 -5.43
N LYS A 440 -10.57 -12.45 -6.07
CA LYS A 440 -10.45 -12.07 -7.48
C LYS A 440 -10.42 -10.57 -7.65
N SER A 441 -9.84 -10.10 -8.75
CA SER A 441 -9.94 -8.70 -9.13
C SER A 441 -11.41 -8.28 -9.33
N PRO A 442 -11.81 -7.11 -8.80
CA PRO A 442 -13.17 -6.61 -8.97
C PRO A 442 -13.46 -6.28 -10.44
N ALA A 443 -14.72 -6.39 -10.85
CA ALA A 443 -15.12 -5.92 -12.15
C ALA A 443 -15.09 -4.38 -12.20
N PRO A 444 -14.54 -3.77 -13.26
CA PRO A 444 -14.59 -2.32 -13.44
C PRO A 444 -16.04 -1.81 -13.43
N GLN A 445 -16.26 -0.67 -12.81
CA GLN A 445 -17.53 0.03 -12.74
C GLN A 445 -17.54 1.21 -13.71
N ALA A 446 -18.69 1.56 -14.26
CA ALA A 446 -18.82 2.65 -15.24
C ALA A 446 -18.89 4.06 -14.59
N TYR A 447 -18.79 4.16 -13.28
CA TYR A 447 -18.60 5.42 -12.57
C TYR A 447 -17.10 5.65 -12.30
N PHE A 448 -16.76 6.87 -11.91
CA PHE A 448 -15.40 7.23 -11.52
C PHE A 448 -15.19 7.12 -10.01
N GLY A 449 -14.03 6.62 -9.59
CA GLY A 449 -13.66 6.50 -8.19
C GLY A 449 -13.99 5.16 -7.55
N ALA A 450 -13.66 5.06 -6.25
CA ALA A 450 -13.78 3.84 -5.46
C ALA A 450 -15.23 3.45 -5.20
N TYR A 451 -16.10 4.44 -5.00
CA TYR A 451 -17.49 4.23 -4.61
C TYR A 451 -18.43 4.89 -5.61
N GLY A 452 -19.53 4.20 -5.94
CA GLY A 452 -20.63 4.75 -6.71
C GLY A 452 -21.59 5.59 -5.85
N ALA A 453 -22.85 5.67 -6.27
CA ALA A 453 -23.90 6.26 -5.43
C ALA A 453 -24.21 5.32 -4.24
N GLU A 454 -24.56 5.95 -3.11
CA GLU A 454 -25.13 5.26 -1.96
C GLU A 454 -26.39 4.46 -2.30
#